data_f940a1e6773912fdb0286e0b4aaa0ce2
#
_entry.id   f940a1e6773912fdb0286e0b4aaa0ce2
#
_cell.length_a   1.000
_cell.length_b   1.000
_cell.length_c   1.000
_cell.angle_alpha   90.00
_cell.angle_beta   90.00
_cell.angle_gamma   90.00
#
_symmetry.space_group_name_H-M   'P 1'
#
loop_
_entity.id
_entity.type
_entity.pdbx_description
1 polymer ?
#
loop_
_entity_poly.entity_id
_entity_poly.type
_entity_poly.pdbx_seq_one_letter_code
_entity_poly.pdbx_strand_id
1 'polypeptide(L)'
;VITEAIFATKEQIQKAFSSHQIKSIQLRKQSIADRKKLLSRFSDFILSNRERIGNAVHNDFKKPLMEVDLSEIYPVLSELRHAIEKLDQWTAPQKIDAPITYLGTRSKVVVEPKGACLIIAPWNYPFSLCFGPLVSCLAAGNTAIIKPSELTPHTARLIAELVREFFEEDLVTVFEGGQDVSTELLRLPFDHIFFTGSPAVGKVVMKAAAENLTSVTLELGGKSPTIVDKTARIDDAAKRIAFGKFLNNGQTCIAPDYVLVHCEIKDKFVEALKKEVILLFGEGNKIDEASSNYSRIVNHRHFSRISALIEDAIAGGARIEMGGTVNEQTNFIHPLILTNVSASSRMMEEEIFGPVLPIISYETDTEVIDIVNSKPKPLALYVFSHDRKSRNRVLAATSAGSVCINECVIQFTHANLPFGGVNNSGIGKSHGYYGFLEFSNQKPVLHQMSRFSSIGFLYPPFQSKLKAFIVKLMLKYF
;
A
#
# COMPACT_ATOMS: atom_id res chain seq x y z
N VAL A 1 -1.30 -9.88 -33.14
CA VAL A 1 -1.27 -8.51 -33.69
C VAL A 1 -1.85 -7.64 -32.60
N ILE A 2 -0.99 -6.96 -31.85
CA ILE A 2 -1.42 -5.96 -30.84
C ILE A 2 -1.84 -4.76 -31.69
N THR A 3 -3.13 -4.52 -31.83
CA THR A 3 -3.67 -3.27 -32.36
C THR A 3 -3.05 -2.13 -31.54
N GLU A 4 -2.44 -1.14 -32.20
CA GLU A 4 -1.92 0.05 -31.54
C GLU A 4 -3.00 0.59 -30.59
N ALA A 5 -2.67 0.62 -29.29
CA ALA A 5 -3.57 1.17 -28.30
C ALA A 5 -3.72 2.66 -28.62
N ILE A 6 -4.92 3.08 -29.02
CA ILE A 6 -5.25 4.51 -29.19
C ILE A 6 -5.28 5.08 -27.78
N PHE A 7 -4.18 5.70 -27.37
CA PHE A 7 -4.11 6.39 -26.07
C PHE A 7 -5.07 7.58 -26.07
N ALA A 8 -5.70 7.79 -24.93
CA ALA A 8 -6.64 8.88 -24.76
C ALA A 8 -5.99 10.23 -25.08
N THR A 9 -6.68 11.07 -25.85
CA THR A 9 -6.20 12.42 -26.15
C THR A 9 -6.38 13.32 -24.92
N LYS A 10 -5.64 14.42 -24.89
CA LYS A 10 -5.74 15.42 -23.84
C LYS A 10 -7.17 15.93 -23.66
N GLU A 11 -7.87 16.13 -24.76
CA GLU A 11 -9.27 16.57 -24.80
C GLU A 11 -10.20 15.54 -24.15
N GLN A 12 -9.98 14.26 -24.41
CA GLN A 12 -10.76 13.17 -23.77
C GLN A 12 -10.53 13.13 -22.27
N ILE A 13 -9.28 13.25 -21.83
CA ILE A 13 -8.91 13.28 -20.40
C ILE A 13 -9.57 14.49 -19.71
N GLN A 14 -9.49 15.69 -20.30
CA GLN A 14 -10.10 16.91 -19.78
C GLN A 14 -11.63 16.80 -19.71
N LYS A 15 -12.27 16.25 -20.75
CA LYS A 15 -13.72 16.04 -20.78
C LYS A 15 -14.18 15.08 -19.67
N ALA A 16 -13.51 13.94 -19.52
CA ALA A 16 -13.80 12.98 -18.47
C ALA A 16 -13.65 13.62 -17.08
N PHE A 17 -12.56 14.33 -16.84
CA PHE A 17 -12.33 15.02 -15.56
C PHE A 17 -13.45 16.01 -15.25
N SER A 18 -13.89 16.81 -16.23
CA SER A 18 -14.99 17.78 -16.04
C SER A 18 -16.31 17.07 -15.69
N SER A 19 -16.63 15.93 -16.31
CA SER A 19 -17.82 15.15 -15.97
C SER A 19 -17.74 14.56 -14.55
N HIS A 20 -16.55 14.07 -14.14
CA HIS A 20 -16.30 13.58 -12.79
C HIS A 20 -16.48 14.68 -11.72
N GLN A 21 -16.02 15.92 -11.99
CA GLN A 21 -16.25 17.04 -11.09
C GLN A 21 -17.75 17.32 -10.87
N ILE A 22 -18.53 17.33 -11.96
CA ILE A 22 -19.99 17.56 -11.87
C ILE A 22 -20.66 16.42 -11.10
N LYS A 23 -20.33 15.15 -11.42
CA LYS A 23 -20.89 13.97 -10.75
C LYS A 23 -20.53 13.94 -9.27
N SER A 24 -19.32 14.31 -8.89
CA SER A 24 -18.88 14.33 -7.49
C SER A 24 -19.74 15.24 -6.60
N ILE A 25 -20.21 16.38 -7.14
CA ILE A 25 -21.14 17.28 -6.44
C ILE A 25 -22.51 16.60 -6.24
N GLN A 26 -23.00 15.84 -7.22
CA GLN A 26 -24.25 15.12 -7.13
C GLN A 26 -24.17 13.99 -6.08
N LEU A 27 -23.03 13.28 -6.00
CA LEU A 27 -22.80 12.19 -5.08
C LEU A 27 -22.81 12.63 -3.58
N ARG A 28 -22.62 13.91 -3.29
CA ARG A 28 -22.77 14.43 -1.91
C ARG A 28 -24.17 14.20 -1.34
N LYS A 29 -25.18 14.02 -2.19
CA LYS A 29 -26.56 13.75 -1.79
C LYS A 29 -26.90 12.26 -1.79
N GLN A 30 -25.98 11.39 -2.23
CA GLN A 30 -26.21 9.95 -2.29
C GLN A 30 -26.37 9.35 -0.89
N SER A 31 -27.38 8.51 -0.70
CA SER A 31 -27.61 7.82 0.57
C SER A 31 -26.54 6.76 0.84
N ILE A 32 -26.32 6.45 2.10
CA ILE A 32 -25.39 5.36 2.49
C ILE A 32 -25.91 4.01 1.97
N ALA A 33 -27.21 3.82 1.94
CA ALA A 33 -27.84 2.60 1.39
C ALA A 33 -27.50 2.40 -0.09
N ASP A 34 -27.54 3.47 -0.90
CA ASP A 34 -27.18 3.39 -2.31
C ASP A 34 -25.70 3.07 -2.53
N ARG A 35 -24.81 3.66 -1.70
CA ARG A 35 -23.38 3.31 -1.73
C ARG A 35 -23.15 1.83 -1.39
N LYS A 36 -23.76 1.33 -0.33
CA LYS A 36 -23.68 -0.10 0.06
C LYS A 36 -24.20 -1.00 -1.04
N LYS A 37 -25.32 -0.63 -1.68
CA LYS A 37 -25.89 -1.37 -2.82
C LYS A 37 -24.93 -1.41 -4.02
N LEU A 38 -24.27 -0.29 -4.33
CA LEU A 38 -23.25 -0.22 -5.39
C LEU A 38 -22.08 -1.15 -5.09
N LEU A 39 -21.53 -1.07 -3.87
CA LEU A 39 -20.39 -1.90 -3.44
C LEU A 39 -20.74 -3.39 -3.43
N SER A 40 -21.97 -3.77 -3.02
CA SER A 40 -22.44 -5.16 -3.05
C SER A 40 -22.53 -5.69 -4.48
N ARG A 41 -23.14 -4.95 -5.39
CA ARG A 41 -23.21 -5.32 -6.81
C ARG A 41 -21.81 -5.43 -7.43
N PHE A 42 -20.89 -4.56 -7.03
CA PHE A 42 -19.51 -4.62 -7.50
C PHE A 42 -18.77 -5.86 -6.99
N SER A 43 -19.02 -6.28 -5.74
CA SER A 43 -18.50 -7.55 -5.19
C SER A 43 -18.96 -8.76 -6.01
N ASP A 44 -20.26 -8.83 -6.32
CA ASP A 44 -20.82 -9.92 -7.11
C ASP A 44 -20.27 -9.91 -8.55
N PHE A 45 -20.08 -8.71 -9.12
CA PHE A 45 -19.51 -8.53 -10.45
C PHE A 45 -18.04 -9.00 -10.52
N ILE A 46 -17.22 -8.69 -9.52
CA ILE A 46 -15.84 -9.21 -9.44
C ILE A 46 -15.83 -10.73 -9.38
N LEU A 47 -16.66 -11.34 -8.54
CA LEU A 47 -16.76 -12.80 -8.41
C LEU A 47 -17.17 -13.46 -9.74
N SER A 48 -18.12 -12.88 -10.47
CA SER A 48 -18.57 -13.40 -11.78
C SER A 48 -17.48 -13.29 -12.86
N ASN A 49 -16.48 -12.41 -12.68
CA ASN A 49 -15.37 -12.22 -13.61
C ASN A 49 -14.05 -12.86 -13.14
N ARG A 50 -14.07 -13.70 -12.08
CA ARG A 50 -12.88 -14.31 -11.47
C ARG A 50 -11.94 -14.97 -12.49
N GLU A 51 -12.49 -15.74 -13.44
CA GLU A 51 -11.72 -16.44 -14.47
C GLU A 51 -11.03 -15.46 -15.44
N ARG A 52 -11.74 -14.41 -15.88
CA ARG A 52 -11.16 -13.35 -16.73
C ARG A 52 -9.97 -12.67 -16.03
N ILE A 53 -10.15 -12.36 -14.74
CA ILE A 53 -9.11 -11.72 -13.91
C ILE A 53 -7.91 -12.66 -13.77
N GLY A 54 -8.15 -13.93 -13.43
CA GLY A 54 -7.12 -14.94 -13.31
C GLY A 54 -6.27 -15.07 -14.58
N ASN A 55 -6.93 -15.19 -15.71
CA ASN A 55 -6.27 -15.34 -17.02
C ASN A 55 -5.45 -14.08 -17.42
N ALA A 56 -5.97 -12.88 -17.18
CA ALA A 56 -5.25 -11.65 -17.52
C ALA A 56 -3.96 -11.50 -16.69
N VAL A 57 -4.03 -11.68 -15.39
CA VAL A 57 -2.85 -11.61 -14.50
C VAL A 57 -1.86 -12.74 -14.81
N HIS A 58 -2.36 -13.95 -15.09
CA HIS A 58 -1.51 -15.06 -15.52
C HIS A 58 -0.74 -14.74 -16.81
N ASN A 59 -1.40 -14.10 -17.77
CA ASN A 59 -0.74 -13.72 -19.04
C ASN A 59 0.38 -12.69 -18.83
N ASP A 60 0.25 -11.79 -17.87
CA ASP A 60 1.28 -10.79 -17.57
C ASP A 60 2.48 -11.38 -16.80
N PHE A 61 2.24 -12.29 -15.84
CA PHE A 61 3.30 -12.75 -14.91
C PHE A 61 3.53 -14.25 -14.89
N LYS A 62 2.72 -15.07 -15.55
CA LYS A 62 2.59 -16.51 -15.28
C LYS A 62 2.24 -16.81 -13.81
N LYS A 63 1.60 -15.87 -13.11
CA LYS A 63 1.16 -16.04 -11.72
C LYS A 63 0.14 -17.17 -11.64
N PRO A 64 0.30 -18.13 -10.70
CA PRO A 64 -0.66 -19.22 -10.51
C PRO A 64 -2.08 -18.69 -10.23
N LEU A 65 -3.10 -19.31 -10.80
CA LEU A 65 -4.48 -18.84 -10.63
C LEU A 65 -4.92 -18.77 -9.18
N MET A 66 -4.50 -19.73 -8.34
CA MET A 66 -4.77 -19.70 -6.91
C MET A 66 -4.06 -18.52 -6.22
N GLU A 67 -2.85 -18.18 -6.64
CA GLU A 67 -2.13 -17.01 -6.13
C GLU A 67 -2.85 -15.73 -6.56
N VAL A 68 -3.40 -15.66 -7.77
CA VAL A 68 -4.24 -14.53 -8.22
C VAL A 68 -5.48 -14.39 -7.33
N ASP A 69 -6.18 -15.49 -7.04
CA ASP A 69 -7.33 -15.47 -6.13
C ASP A 69 -6.99 -14.91 -4.76
N LEU A 70 -5.87 -15.33 -4.18
CA LEU A 70 -5.47 -14.98 -2.82
C LEU A 70 -4.86 -13.57 -2.72
N SER A 71 -4.16 -13.11 -3.76
CA SER A 71 -3.37 -11.88 -3.70
C SER A 71 -3.98 -10.69 -4.47
N GLU A 72 -4.89 -10.96 -5.39
CA GLU A 72 -5.52 -9.93 -6.23
C GLU A 72 -7.03 -9.83 -5.96
N ILE A 73 -7.75 -10.96 -6.00
CA ILE A 73 -9.22 -10.95 -5.89
C ILE A 73 -9.68 -10.87 -4.44
N TYR A 74 -9.16 -11.77 -3.59
CA TYR A 74 -9.55 -11.83 -2.18
C TYR A 74 -9.36 -10.52 -1.41
N PRO A 75 -8.23 -9.77 -1.55
CA PRO A 75 -8.07 -8.49 -0.87
C PRO A 75 -9.16 -7.48 -1.23
N VAL A 76 -9.52 -7.37 -2.52
CA VAL A 76 -10.58 -6.44 -2.97
C VAL A 76 -11.95 -6.85 -2.44
N LEU A 77 -12.27 -8.14 -2.47
CA LEU A 77 -13.53 -8.66 -1.91
C LEU A 77 -13.61 -8.48 -0.39
N SER A 78 -12.47 -8.61 0.31
CA SER A 78 -12.38 -8.37 1.75
C SER A 78 -12.64 -6.89 2.08
N GLU A 79 -12.03 -5.96 1.33
CA GLU A 79 -12.28 -4.53 1.48
C GLU A 79 -13.74 -4.16 1.19
N LEU A 80 -14.33 -4.72 0.13
CA LEU A 80 -15.75 -4.51 -0.20
C LEU A 80 -16.66 -4.97 0.95
N ARG A 81 -16.49 -6.19 1.44
CA ARG A 81 -17.29 -6.73 2.55
C ARG A 81 -17.16 -5.87 3.81
N HIS A 82 -15.92 -5.49 4.14
CA HIS A 82 -15.66 -4.67 5.30
C HIS A 82 -16.29 -3.28 5.18
N ALA A 83 -16.17 -2.63 4.02
CA ALA A 83 -16.82 -1.35 3.76
C ALA A 83 -18.35 -1.45 3.84
N ILE A 84 -18.97 -2.46 3.20
CA ILE A 84 -20.42 -2.67 3.26
C ILE A 84 -20.90 -2.86 4.70
N GLU A 85 -20.17 -3.62 5.51
CA GLU A 85 -20.51 -3.87 6.92
C GLU A 85 -20.38 -2.61 7.78
N LYS A 86 -19.33 -1.82 7.59
CA LYS A 86 -18.93 -0.74 8.51
C LYS A 86 -19.33 0.67 8.05
N LEU A 87 -19.82 0.85 6.82
CA LEU A 87 -20.02 2.19 6.25
C LEU A 87 -20.97 3.07 7.06
N ASP A 88 -22.04 2.51 7.67
CA ASP A 88 -22.92 3.28 8.56
C ASP A 88 -22.16 3.83 9.77
N GLN A 89 -21.26 3.03 10.34
CA GLN A 89 -20.42 3.44 11.46
C GLN A 89 -19.39 4.51 11.04
N TRP A 90 -18.75 4.33 9.89
CA TRP A 90 -17.72 5.25 9.38
C TRP A 90 -18.27 6.63 9.02
N THR A 91 -19.51 6.66 8.53
CA THR A 91 -20.17 7.91 8.12
C THR A 91 -20.97 8.57 9.25
N ALA A 92 -21.15 7.88 10.37
CA ALA A 92 -21.86 8.45 11.51
C ALA A 92 -21.13 9.67 12.08
N PRO A 93 -21.82 10.79 12.35
CA PRO A 93 -21.20 11.96 12.96
C PRO A 93 -20.57 11.61 14.32
N GLN A 94 -19.27 11.81 14.44
CA GLN A 94 -18.54 11.60 15.68
C GLN A 94 -18.79 12.77 16.62
N LYS A 95 -19.46 12.52 17.76
CA LYS A 95 -19.64 13.52 18.80
C LYS A 95 -18.30 13.82 19.47
N ILE A 96 -18.04 15.10 19.70
CA ILE A 96 -16.83 15.58 20.36
C ILE A 96 -17.25 16.32 21.62
N ASP A 97 -16.63 15.99 22.74
CA ASP A 97 -16.87 16.66 24.00
C ASP A 97 -16.39 18.12 23.93
N ALA A 98 -17.24 19.03 24.34
CA ALA A 98 -16.90 20.43 24.38
C ALA A 98 -16.15 20.76 25.68
N PRO A 99 -15.03 21.51 25.64
CA PRO A 99 -14.42 22.05 26.85
C PRO A 99 -15.40 22.91 27.63
N ILE A 100 -15.24 22.99 28.95
CA ILE A 100 -16.14 23.75 29.82
C ILE A 100 -16.30 25.22 29.41
N THR A 101 -15.28 25.76 28.75
CA THR A 101 -15.31 27.12 28.18
C THR A 101 -16.32 27.30 27.05
N TYR A 102 -16.84 26.19 26.45
CA TYR A 102 -17.80 26.16 25.35
C TYR A 102 -19.19 25.71 25.82
N LEU A 103 -19.58 26.03 27.08
CA LEU A 103 -20.92 25.72 27.60
C LEU A 103 -22.02 26.27 26.68
N GLY A 104 -23.03 25.43 26.40
CA GLY A 104 -24.14 25.76 25.50
C GLY A 104 -23.85 25.41 24.02
N THR A 105 -22.72 24.79 23.71
CA THR A 105 -22.42 24.27 22.35
C THR A 105 -22.53 22.75 22.27
N ARG A 106 -22.69 22.24 21.05
CA ARG A 106 -22.50 20.83 20.68
C ARG A 106 -21.52 20.76 19.53
N SER A 107 -20.54 19.87 19.64
CA SER A 107 -19.51 19.68 18.61
C SER A 107 -19.59 18.28 18.04
N LYS A 108 -19.33 18.16 16.74
CA LYS A 108 -19.22 16.89 16.04
C LYS A 108 -18.24 17.02 14.87
N VAL A 109 -17.64 15.89 14.47
CA VAL A 109 -16.94 15.76 13.18
C VAL A 109 -17.86 14.99 12.23
N VAL A 110 -18.03 15.50 11.03
CA VAL A 110 -18.79 14.88 9.93
C VAL A 110 -17.81 14.57 8.83
N VAL A 111 -17.86 13.35 8.29
CA VAL A 111 -17.07 12.98 7.10
C VAL A 111 -17.87 13.27 5.85
N GLU A 112 -17.21 13.85 4.85
CA GLU A 112 -17.78 14.13 3.55
C GLU A 112 -16.79 13.73 2.43
N PRO A 113 -17.25 13.37 1.22
CA PRO A 113 -16.37 13.03 0.12
C PRO A 113 -15.47 14.21 -0.25
N LYS A 114 -14.24 13.93 -0.63
CA LYS A 114 -13.32 14.94 -1.18
C LYS A 114 -13.81 15.46 -2.53
N GLY A 115 -14.16 14.57 -3.48
CA GLY A 115 -14.67 14.96 -4.78
C GLY A 115 -14.22 14.05 -5.93
N ALA A 116 -13.56 14.60 -6.95
CA ALA A 116 -12.98 13.85 -8.05
C ALA A 116 -11.57 13.37 -7.68
N CYS A 117 -11.33 12.07 -7.70
CA CYS A 117 -10.09 11.45 -7.27
C CYS A 117 -9.35 10.79 -8.44
N LEU A 118 -8.01 10.77 -8.36
CA LEU A 118 -7.14 10.04 -9.27
C LEU A 118 -6.47 8.88 -8.54
N ILE A 119 -6.53 7.68 -9.13
CA ILE A 119 -5.85 6.48 -8.63
C ILE A 119 -4.82 6.05 -9.68
N ILE A 120 -3.54 6.13 -9.35
CA ILE A 120 -2.44 5.63 -10.21
C ILE A 120 -1.88 4.37 -9.58
N ALA A 121 -2.08 3.24 -10.25
CA ALA A 121 -1.75 1.92 -9.72
C ALA A 121 -0.47 1.35 -10.34
N PRO A 122 0.27 0.52 -9.58
CA PRO A 122 1.48 -0.14 -10.03
C PRO A 122 1.18 -1.43 -10.79
N TRP A 123 2.25 -2.11 -11.20
CA TRP A 123 2.18 -3.32 -12.00
C TRP A 123 2.25 -4.63 -11.18
N ASN A 124 2.72 -4.63 -9.94
CA ASN A 124 3.04 -5.87 -9.21
C ASN A 124 1.81 -6.64 -8.69
N TYR A 125 0.76 -5.93 -8.29
CA TYR A 125 -0.57 -6.45 -8.01
C TYR A 125 -1.60 -5.58 -8.74
N PRO A 126 -1.65 -5.68 -10.08
CA PRO A 126 -2.31 -4.67 -10.92
C PRO A 126 -3.82 -4.59 -10.71
N PHE A 127 -4.48 -5.70 -10.36
CA PHE A 127 -5.91 -5.71 -10.09
C PHE A 127 -6.22 -5.18 -8.68
N SER A 128 -5.59 -5.74 -7.65
CA SER A 128 -5.91 -5.37 -6.26
C SER A 128 -5.51 -3.93 -5.93
N LEU A 129 -4.40 -3.44 -6.48
CA LEU A 129 -3.94 -2.07 -6.22
C LEU A 129 -4.62 -1.00 -7.10
N CYS A 130 -5.44 -1.39 -8.08
CA CYS A 130 -6.44 -0.52 -8.71
C CYS A 130 -7.74 -0.48 -7.91
N PHE A 131 -8.30 -1.65 -7.58
CA PHE A 131 -9.64 -1.73 -7.03
C PHE A 131 -9.71 -1.60 -5.50
N GLY A 132 -8.65 -1.92 -4.75
CA GLY A 132 -8.60 -1.66 -3.31
C GLY A 132 -8.82 -0.18 -2.97
N PRO A 133 -8.01 0.74 -3.50
CA PRO A 133 -8.24 2.18 -3.35
C PRO A 133 -9.58 2.65 -3.92
N LEU A 134 -10.06 2.07 -5.03
CA LEU A 134 -11.37 2.38 -5.59
C LEU A 134 -12.50 2.06 -4.62
N VAL A 135 -12.43 0.94 -3.89
CA VAL A 135 -13.43 0.60 -2.85
C VAL A 135 -13.50 1.70 -1.80
N SER A 136 -12.37 2.16 -1.29
CA SER A 136 -12.30 3.24 -0.31
C SER A 136 -12.83 4.57 -0.87
N CYS A 137 -12.50 4.87 -2.12
CA CYS A 137 -12.95 6.06 -2.86
C CYS A 137 -14.49 6.08 -3.00
N LEU A 138 -15.08 4.98 -3.47
CA LEU A 138 -16.54 4.85 -3.66
C LEU A 138 -17.28 4.79 -2.33
N ALA A 139 -16.73 4.12 -1.32
CA ALA A 139 -17.30 4.09 0.04
C ALA A 139 -17.39 5.51 0.63
N ALA A 140 -16.39 6.36 0.40
CA ALA A 140 -16.41 7.76 0.81
C ALA A 140 -17.39 8.62 -0.01
N GLY A 141 -17.80 8.18 -1.20
CA GLY A 141 -18.76 8.86 -2.08
C GLY A 141 -18.11 9.79 -3.11
N ASN A 142 -16.90 9.45 -3.55
CA ASN A 142 -16.17 10.18 -4.58
C ASN A 142 -16.38 9.56 -5.96
N THR A 143 -15.96 10.28 -7.00
CA THR A 143 -15.71 9.74 -8.34
C THR A 143 -14.23 9.38 -8.49
N ALA A 144 -13.88 8.47 -9.40
CA ALA A 144 -12.51 8.04 -9.61
C ALA A 144 -12.11 7.97 -11.08
N ILE A 145 -10.95 8.53 -11.40
CA ILE A 145 -10.23 8.23 -12.63
C ILE A 145 -9.07 7.29 -12.25
N ILE A 146 -8.95 6.17 -12.95
CA ILE A 146 -7.93 5.15 -12.68
C ILE A 146 -6.94 5.11 -13.83
N LYS A 147 -5.65 5.09 -13.51
CA LYS A 147 -4.57 4.84 -14.45
C LYS A 147 -3.84 3.56 -14.03
N PRO A 148 -4.16 2.38 -14.61
CA PRO A 148 -3.42 1.15 -14.38
C PRO A 148 -2.03 1.21 -15.00
N SER A 149 -1.16 0.30 -14.61
CA SER A 149 0.19 0.26 -15.17
C SER A 149 0.22 -0.31 -16.58
N GLU A 150 0.97 0.32 -17.46
CA GLU A 150 1.28 -0.14 -18.81
C GLU A 150 2.21 -1.37 -18.85
N LEU A 151 2.86 -1.70 -17.73
CA LEU A 151 3.75 -2.86 -17.64
C LEU A 151 3.00 -4.20 -17.52
N THR A 152 1.69 -4.14 -17.28
CA THR A 152 0.78 -5.31 -17.22
C THR A 152 -0.39 -5.10 -18.17
N PRO A 153 -0.14 -5.18 -19.49
CA PRO A 153 -1.10 -4.76 -20.52
C PRO A 153 -2.37 -5.62 -20.58
N HIS A 154 -2.27 -6.93 -20.27
CA HIS A 154 -3.44 -7.81 -20.24
C HIS A 154 -4.39 -7.43 -19.10
N THR A 155 -3.84 -7.20 -17.91
CA THR A 155 -4.62 -6.80 -16.74
C THR A 155 -5.14 -5.37 -16.89
N ALA A 156 -4.33 -4.43 -17.40
CA ALA A 156 -4.75 -3.04 -17.63
C ALA A 156 -5.96 -2.95 -18.58
N ARG A 157 -5.91 -3.69 -19.70
CA ARG A 157 -7.03 -3.78 -20.64
C ARG A 157 -8.27 -4.37 -20.00
N LEU A 158 -8.13 -5.47 -19.27
CA LEU A 158 -9.26 -6.09 -18.57
C LEU A 158 -9.88 -5.12 -17.54
N ILE A 159 -9.06 -4.38 -16.78
CA ILE A 159 -9.55 -3.36 -15.84
C ILE A 159 -10.40 -2.31 -16.57
N ALA A 160 -9.93 -1.83 -17.74
CA ALA A 160 -10.68 -0.87 -18.55
C ALA A 160 -12.00 -1.45 -19.09
N GLU A 161 -12.02 -2.72 -19.47
CA GLU A 161 -13.23 -3.44 -19.88
C GLU A 161 -14.22 -3.57 -18.71
N LEU A 162 -13.78 -4.11 -17.56
CA LEU A 162 -14.61 -4.32 -16.39
C LEU A 162 -15.23 -3.00 -15.87
N VAL A 163 -14.46 -1.92 -15.88
CA VAL A 163 -14.97 -0.61 -15.46
C VAL A 163 -16.05 -0.11 -16.41
N ARG A 164 -15.86 -0.23 -17.72
CA ARG A 164 -16.89 0.15 -18.73
C ARG A 164 -18.14 -0.72 -18.68
N GLU A 165 -17.99 -2.00 -18.32
CA GLU A 165 -19.12 -2.92 -18.19
C GLU A 165 -19.98 -2.65 -16.95
N PHE A 166 -19.38 -2.12 -15.88
CA PHE A 166 -20.06 -2.02 -14.58
C PHE A 166 -20.42 -0.60 -14.16
N PHE A 167 -19.57 0.39 -14.42
CA PHE A 167 -19.76 1.75 -13.94
C PHE A 167 -20.23 2.72 -15.03
N GLU A 168 -20.97 3.76 -14.61
CA GLU A 168 -21.20 4.94 -15.43
C GLU A 168 -19.85 5.67 -15.63
N GLU A 169 -19.61 6.19 -16.84
CA GLU A 169 -18.33 6.80 -17.22
C GLU A 169 -17.98 8.02 -16.35
N ASP A 170 -18.98 8.76 -15.86
CA ASP A 170 -18.77 9.91 -14.97
C ASP A 170 -18.54 9.52 -13.49
N LEU A 171 -18.75 8.24 -13.16
CA LEU A 171 -18.47 7.71 -11.81
C LEU A 171 -17.07 7.10 -11.70
N VAL A 172 -16.72 6.20 -12.62
CA VAL A 172 -15.39 5.59 -12.70
C VAL A 172 -14.96 5.49 -14.16
N THR A 173 -13.80 6.07 -14.47
CA THR A 173 -13.17 6.02 -15.81
C THR A 173 -11.78 5.45 -15.72
N VAL A 174 -11.34 4.69 -16.72
CA VAL A 174 -9.98 4.16 -16.84
C VAL A 174 -9.29 4.76 -18.04
N PHE A 175 -8.09 5.27 -17.86
CA PHE A 175 -7.18 5.65 -18.93
C PHE A 175 -5.98 4.71 -18.96
N GLU A 176 -5.89 3.91 -19.99
CA GLU A 176 -4.70 3.13 -20.32
C GLU A 176 -3.63 4.04 -20.94
N GLY A 177 -2.36 3.73 -20.75
CA GLY A 177 -1.24 4.46 -21.33
C GLY A 177 -0.02 4.54 -20.43
N GLY A 178 1.03 5.16 -20.93
CA GLY A 178 2.32 5.30 -20.26
C GLY A 178 2.46 6.56 -19.42
N GLN A 179 3.69 7.03 -19.35
CA GLN A 179 4.05 8.21 -18.58
C GLN A 179 3.38 9.50 -19.10
N ASP A 180 3.13 9.60 -20.40
CA ASP A 180 2.46 10.71 -21.08
C ASP A 180 1.04 10.92 -20.54
N VAL A 181 0.23 9.85 -20.48
CA VAL A 181 -1.13 9.86 -19.92
C VAL A 181 -1.09 10.24 -18.44
N SER A 182 -0.16 9.66 -17.67
CA SER A 182 0.00 10.01 -16.26
C SER A 182 0.34 11.50 -16.06
N THR A 183 1.19 12.04 -16.93
CA THR A 183 1.58 13.45 -16.89
C THR A 183 0.40 14.38 -17.17
N GLU A 184 -0.44 14.06 -18.16
CA GLU A 184 -1.63 14.87 -18.46
C GLU A 184 -2.66 14.79 -17.31
N LEU A 185 -2.87 13.60 -16.73
CA LEU A 185 -3.75 13.45 -15.56
C LEU A 185 -3.25 14.26 -14.35
N LEU A 186 -1.96 14.23 -14.07
CA LEU A 186 -1.37 14.95 -12.93
C LEU A 186 -1.43 16.49 -13.05
N ARG A 187 -1.69 17.03 -14.25
CA ARG A 187 -1.92 18.48 -14.45
C ARG A 187 -3.30 18.94 -14.00
N LEU A 188 -4.24 18.01 -13.84
CA LEU A 188 -5.62 18.33 -13.51
C LEU A 188 -5.81 18.54 -12.00
N PRO A 189 -6.68 19.49 -11.60
CA PRO A 189 -6.91 19.81 -10.19
C PRO A 189 -7.84 18.80 -9.52
N PHE A 190 -7.38 17.55 -9.35
CA PHE A 190 -8.09 16.54 -8.57
C PHE A 190 -8.18 16.96 -7.10
N ASP A 191 -9.22 16.49 -6.40
CA ASP A 191 -9.38 16.72 -4.97
C ASP A 191 -8.49 15.79 -4.13
N HIS A 192 -8.13 14.62 -4.71
CA HIS A 192 -7.21 13.66 -4.08
C HIS A 192 -6.50 12.80 -5.14
N ILE A 193 -5.22 12.50 -4.91
CA ILE A 193 -4.45 11.54 -5.70
C ILE A 193 -3.98 10.41 -4.80
N PHE A 194 -4.37 9.18 -5.13
CA PHE A 194 -3.86 7.96 -4.53
C PHE A 194 -2.84 7.33 -5.49
N PHE A 195 -1.61 7.24 -5.07
CA PHE A 195 -0.52 6.70 -5.88
C PHE A 195 0.16 5.54 -5.16
N THR A 196 0.35 4.44 -5.87
CA THR A 196 1.19 3.32 -5.43
C THR A 196 2.32 3.10 -6.44
N GLY A 197 3.57 3.07 -5.96
CA GLY A 197 4.73 2.89 -6.83
C GLY A 197 6.07 3.19 -6.16
N SER A 198 7.08 3.54 -6.94
CA SER A 198 8.42 3.82 -6.41
C SER A 198 8.51 5.18 -5.71
N PRO A 199 9.41 5.35 -4.71
CA PRO A 199 9.66 6.64 -4.06
C PRO A 199 10.05 7.75 -5.04
N ALA A 200 10.77 7.42 -6.10
CA ALA A 200 11.16 8.39 -7.12
C ALA A 200 9.95 8.97 -7.86
N VAL A 201 9.00 8.13 -8.28
CA VAL A 201 7.77 8.56 -8.95
C VAL A 201 6.82 9.23 -7.95
N GLY A 202 6.74 8.75 -6.70
CA GLY A 202 5.96 9.39 -5.63
C GLY A 202 6.34 10.86 -5.41
N LYS A 203 7.64 11.20 -5.48
CA LYS A 203 8.11 12.58 -5.43
C LYS A 203 7.61 13.43 -6.61
N VAL A 204 7.52 12.84 -7.81
CA VAL A 204 6.97 13.51 -9.01
C VAL A 204 5.48 13.79 -8.82
N VAL A 205 4.72 12.80 -8.34
CA VAL A 205 3.27 12.93 -8.04
C VAL A 205 3.04 14.02 -6.99
N MET A 206 3.80 14.00 -5.89
CA MET A 206 3.69 15.00 -4.83
C MET A 206 4.00 16.41 -5.33
N LYS A 207 5.02 16.56 -6.19
CA LYS A 207 5.35 17.86 -6.80
C LYS A 207 4.23 18.36 -7.71
N ALA A 208 3.65 17.49 -8.54
CA ALA A 208 2.53 17.86 -9.41
C ALA A 208 1.28 18.22 -8.59
N ALA A 209 0.96 17.46 -7.54
CA ALA A 209 -0.17 17.74 -6.65
C ALA A 209 -0.05 19.12 -5.95
N ALA A 210 1.16 19.56 -5.64
CA ALA A 210 1.40 20.84 -4.99
C ALA A 210 0.95 22.06 -5.83
N GLU A 211 0.98 21.95 -7.16
CA GLU A 211 0.53 23.03 -8.07
C GLU A 211 -0.96 23.36 -7.89
N ASN A 212 -1.77 22.37 -7.47
CA ASN A 212 -3.21 22.51 -7.27
C ASN A 212 -3.63 22.37 -5.80
N LEU A 213 -2.69 22.26 -4.84
CA LEU A 213 -2.95 21.94 -3.44
C LEU A 213 -3.76 20.66 -3.26
N THR A 214 -3.62 19.73 -4.19
CA THR A 214 -4.28 18.41 -4.16
C THR A 214 -3.71 17.57 -3.03
N SER A 215 -4.58 16.95 -2.22
CA SER A 215 -4.12 16.01 -1.19
C SER A 215 -3.62 14.71 -1.81
N VAL A 216 -2.62 14.09 -1.20
CA VAL A 216 -2.02 12.84 -1.72
C VAL A 216 -1.99 11.74 -0.67
N THR A 217 -2.23 10.50 -1.10
CA THR A 217 -1.82 9.29 -0.40
C THR A 217 -0.78 8.58 -1.27
N LEU A 218 0.39 8.33 -0.71
CA LEU A 218 1.53 7.73 -1.39
C LEU A 218 1.87 6.40 -0.71
N GLU A 219 1.62 5.30 -1.41
CA GLU A 219 2.04 3.96 -1.00
C GLU A 219 3.30 3.60 -1.77
N LEU A 220 4.43 3.63 -1.09
CA LEU A 220 5.74 3.50 -1.71
C LEU A 220 6.44 2.23 -1.24
N GLY A 221 7.55 1.88 -1.87
CA GLY A 221 8.36 0.74 -1.48
C GLY A 221 9.39 1.06 -0.39
N GLY A 222 10.30 0.14 -0.21
CA GLY A 222 11.42 0.29 0.72
C GLY A 222 12.10 -1.05 1.00
N LYS A 223 13.26 -1.00 1.68
CA LYS A 223 14.00 -2.21 2.05
C LYS A 223 13.47 -2.76 3.37
N SER A 224 12.46 -3.63 3.31
CA SER A 224 11.82 -4.24 4.48
C SER A 224 12.76 -5.24 5.20
N PRO A 225 13.30 -4.90 6.38
CA PRO A 225 14.18 -5.79 7.14
C PRO A 225 13.39 -6.91 7.80
N THR A 226 14.00 -8.09 7.84
CA THR A 226 13.48 -9.22 8.59
C THR A 226 14.50 -9.68 9.61
N ILE A 227 14.18 -9.57 10.88
CA ILE A 227 15.07 -9.88 11.99
C ILE A 227 14.70 -11.26 12.54
N VAL A 228 15.67 -12.18 12.61
CA VAL A 228 15.51 -13.52 13.17
C VAL A 228 16.48 -13.66 14.34
N ASP A 229 15.99 -13.52 15.56
CA ASP A 229 16.82 -13.62 16.74
C ASP A 229 17.06 -15.08 17.17
N LYS A 230 18.00 -15.30 18.08
CA LYS A 230 18.38 -16.63 18.54
C LYS A 230 17.26 -17.42 19.23
N THR A 231 16.18 -16.74 19.67
CA THR A 231 15.01 -17.36 20.31
C THR A 231 13.91 -17.72 19.31
N ALA A 232 14.07 -17.36 18.02
CA ALA A 232 13.09 -17.64 16.99
C ALA A 232 12.88 -19.16 16.80
N ARG A 233 11.67 -19.55 16.50
CA ARG A 233 11.39 -20.91 16.00
C ARG A 233 11.84 -20.96 14.54
N ILE A 234 12.96 -21.62 14.31
CA ILE A 234 13.66 -21.58 13.02
C ILE A 234 12.77 -22.06 11.87
N ASP A 235 12.07 -23.19 12.03
CA ASP A 235 11.22 -23.77 10.98
C ASP A 235 10.04 -22.84 10.65
N ASP A 236 9.39 -22.26 11.68
CA ASP A 236 8.29 -21.30 11.49
C ASP A 236 8.79 -20.03 10.77
N ALA A 237 9.93 -19.50 11.19
CA ALA A 237 10.53 -18.31 10.58
C ALA A 237 10.92 -18.59 9.12
N ALA A 238 11.60 -19.70 8.86
CA ALA A 238 12.00 -20.10 7.52
C ALA A 238 10.80 -20.24 6.57
N LYS A 239 9.74 -20.92 6.99
CA LYS A 239 8.51 -21.11 6.20
C LYS A 239 7.84 -19.78 5.85
N ARG A 240 7.65 -18.90 6.86
CA ARG A 240 6.96 -17.64 6.68
C ARG A 240 7.78 -16.64 5.85
N ILE A 241 9.09 -16.61 6.06
CA ILE A 241 10.02 -15.78 5.26
C ILE A 241 10.09 -16.30 3.83
N ALA A 242 10.16 -17.62 3.60
CA ALA A 242 10.12 -18.19 2.27
C ALA A 242 8.83 -17.79 1.53
N PHE A 243 7.68 -17.95 2.15
CA PHE A 243 6.41 -17.51 1.59
C PHE A 243 6.40 -16.01 1.31
N GLY A 244 6.69 -15.18 2.31
CA GLY A 244 6.62 -13.71 2.17
C GLY A 244 7.62 -13.14 1.17
N LYS A 245 8.77 -13.81 0.98
CA LYS A 245 9.80 -13.38 0.04
C LYS A 245 9.51 -13.78 -1.40
N PHE A 246 9.10 -15.04 -1.63
CA PHE A 246 9.07 -15.59 -2.98
C PHE A 246 7.68 -15.59 -3.63
N LEU A 247 6.63 -15.28 -2.87
CA LEU A 247 5.31 -14.96 -3.43
C LEU A 247 5.44 -13.84 -4.46
N ASN A 248 4.73 -13.93 -5.57
CA ASN A 248 4.81 -12.97 -6.70
C ASN A 248 6.26 -12.75 -7.20
N ASN A 249 7.09 -13.76 -7.09
CA ASN A 249 8.51 -13.67 -7.47
C ASN A 249 9.28 -12.56 -6.71
N GLY A 250 8.87 -12.26 -5.47
CA GLY A 250 9.46 -11.21 -4.65
C GLY A 250 9.11 -9.78 -5.08
N GLN A 251 8.20 -9.61 -6.03
CA GLN A 251 7.79 -8.30 -6.55
C GLN A 251 6.69 -7.69 -5.67
N THR A 252 6.98 -7.55 -4.38
CA THR A 252 6.04 -7.10 -3.36
C THR A 252 6.68 -6.04 -2.47
N CYS A 253 6.03 -4.90 -2.31
CA CYS A 253 6.54 -3.74 -1.55
C CYS A 253 6.82 -4.04 -0.07
N ILE A 254 6.21 -5.08 0.48
CA ILE A 254 6.41 -5.57 1.84
C ILE A 254 7.12 -6.93 1.90
N ALA A 255 7.65 -7.44 0.78
CA ALA A 255 8.45 -8.68 0.84
C ALA A 255 9.66 -8.48 1.75
N PRO A 256 10.08 -9.49 2.53
CA PRO A 256 11.40 -9.50 3.16
C PRO A 256 12.47 -9.13 2.14
N ASP A 257 13.08 -7.95 2.27
CA ASP A 257 14.07 -7.49 1.31
C ASP A 257 15.47 -8.02 1.65
N TYR A 258 15.78 -8.10 2.96
CA TYR A 258 16.95 -8.75 3.52
C TYR A 258 16.64 -9.34 4.90
N VAL A 259 17.43 -10.37 5.30
CA VAL A 259 17.29 -11.01 6.61
C VAL A 259 18.52 -10.68 7.46
N LEU A 260 18.28 -10.19 8.67
CA LEU A 260 19.25 -10.13 9.76
C LEU A 260 19.04 -11.36 10.64
N VAL A 261 19.98 -12.27 10.69
CA VAL A 261 19.89 -13.51 11.47
C VAL A 261 20.97 -13.55 12.54
N HIS A 262 20.60 -13.93 13.77
CA HIS A 262 21.59 -14.05 14.85
C HIS A 262 22.64 -15.12 14.51
N CYS A 263 23.93 -14.82 14.72
CA CYS A 263 25.05 -15.65 14.30
C CYS A 263 24.97 -17.11 14.81
N GLU A 264 24.47 -17.34 16.03
CA GLU A 264 24.34 -18.68 16.62
C GLU A 264 23.37 -19.62 15.87
N ILE A 265 22.42 -19.07 15.10
CA ILE A 265 21.39 -19.89 14.41
C ILE A 265 21.46 -19.78 12.89
N LYS A 266 22.37 -18.96 12.33
CA LYS A 266 22.44 -18.65 10.90
C LYS A 266 22.42 -19.89 10.01
N ASP A 267 23.33 -20.84 10.25
CA ASP A 267 23.46 -22.00 9.35
C ASP A 267 22.22 -22.90 9.40
N LYS A 268 21.65 -23.09 10.60
CA LYS A 268 20.40 -23.85 10.77
C LYS A 268 19.24 -23.15 10.07
N PHE A 269 19.16 -21.83 10.16
CA PHE A 269 18.11 -21.04 9.50
C PHE A 269 18.23 -21.11 7.96
N VAL A 270 19.46 -20.97 7.41
CA VAL A 270 19.69 -21.08 5.96
C VAL A 270 19.26 -22.44 5.44
N GLU A 271 19.63 -23.53 6.11
CA GLU A 271 19.21 -24.89 5.70
C GLU A 271 17.68 -25.11 5.80
N ALA A 272 17.04 -24.61 6.85
CA ALA A 272 15.59 -24.65 6.97
C ALA A 272 14.90 -23.84 5.85
N LEU A 273 15.42 -22.64 5.57
CA LEU A 273 14.89 -21.76 4.52
C LEU A 273 14.96 -22.40 3.12
N LYS A 274 16.08 -23.02 2.78
CA LYS A 274 16.26 -23.76 1.51
C LYS A 274 15.20 -24.87 1.35
N LYS A 275 14.97 -25.65 2.39
CA LYS A 275 13.93 -26.69 2.41
C LYS A 275 12.54 -26.13 2.19
N GLU A 276 12.18 -25.06 2.90
CA GLU A 276 10.86 -24.45 2.79
C GLU A 276 10.63 -23.81 1.41
N VAL A 277 11.64 -23.20 0.81
CA VAL A 277 11.52 -22.64 -0.56
C VAL A 277 11.23 -23.73 -1.56
N ILE A 278 11.92 -24.89 -1.50
CA ILE A 278 11.64 -26.04 -2.37
C ILE A 278 10.24 -26.59 -2.11
N LEU A 279 9.83 -26.71 -0.85
CA LEU A 279 8.53 -27.25 -0.48
C LEU A 279 7.35 -26.38 -0.98
N LEU A 280 7.50 -25.06 -0.92
CA LEU A 280 6.44 -24.12 -1.27
C LEU A 280 6.34 -23.85 -2.78
N PHE A 281 7.45 -23.80 -3.49
CA PHE A 281 7.49 -23.33 -4.89
C PHE A 281 8.00 -24.39 -5.87
N GLY A 282 8.46 -25.54 -5.38
CA GLY A 282 8.99 -26.61 -6.22
C GLY A 282 7.94 -27.63 -6.62
N GLU A 283 8.23 -28.32 -7.71
CA GLU A 283 7.55 -29.53 -8.16
C GLU A 283 8.57 -30.68 -8.21
N GLY A 284 8.30 -31.81 -7.55
CA GLY A 284 9.23 -32.93 -7.50
C GLY A 284 10.60 -32.58 -6.92
N ASN A 285 10.65 -31.73 -5.90
CA ASN A 285 11.86 -31.22 -5.23
C ASN A 285 12.74 -30.31 -6.10
N LYS A 286 12.21 -29.74 -7.16
CA LYS A 286 12.93 -28.78 -8.03
C LYS A 286 12.07 -27.54 -8.27
N ILE A 287 12.73 -26.43 -8.46
CA ILE A 287 12.12 -25.19 -8.96
C ILE A 287 12.76 -24.91 -10.31
N ASP A 288 11.98 -24.98 -11.36
CA ASP A 288 12.41 -24.70 -12.72
C ASP A 288 11.36 -23.86 -13.46
N GLU A 289 11.59 -23.63 -14.74
CA GLU A 289 10.67 -22.85 -15.57
C GLU A 289 9.31 -23.52 -15.78
N ALA A 290 9.21 -24.83 -15.64
CA ALA A 290 7.97 -25.56 -15.77
C ALA A 290 7.13 -25.53 -14.48
N SER A 291 7.71 -25.05 -13.35
CA SER A 291 7.00 -24.95 -12.07
C SER A 291 5.76 -24.08 -12.19
N SER A 292 4.60 -24.68 -11.95
CA SER A 292 3.29 -24.02 -11.99
C SER A 292 3.02 -23.15 -10.75
N ASN A 293 3.85 -23.28 -9.70
CA ASN A 293 3.70 -22.58 -8.43
C ASN A 293 4.58 -21.32 -8.33
N TYR A 294 5.21 -20.89 -9.43
CA TYR A 294 6.19 -19.82 -9.36
C TYR A 294 6.03 -18.83 -10.53
N SER A 295 5.79 -17.56 -10.18
CA SER A 295 5.58 -16.47 -11.15
C SER A 295 6.86 -16.06 -11.88
N ARG A 296 6.79 -15.06 -12.74
CA ARG A 296 7.91 -14.49 -13.51
C ARG A 296 8.13 -13.03 -13.15
N ILE A 297 9.34 -12.53 -13.45
CA ILE A 297 9.61 -11.08 -13.43
C ILE A 297 8.77 -10.43 -14.54
N VAL A 298 8.19 -9.29 -14.24
CA VAL A 298 7.18 -8.62 -15.09
C VAL A 298 7.68 -8.34 -16.52
N ASN A 299 8.96 -7.99 -16.69
CA ASN A 299 9.53 -7.72 -17.99
C ASN A 299 11.06 -7.79 -17.98
N HIS A 300 11.65 -7.73 -19.17
CA HIS A 300 13.09 -7.81 -19.38
C HIS A 300 13.87 -6.68 -18.66
N ARG A 301 13.36 -5.46 -18.61
CA ARG A 301 14.02 -4.35 -17.90
C ARG A 301 14.23 -4.65 -16.42
N HIS A 302 13.20 -5.16 -15.74
CA HIS A 302 13.27 -5.55 -14.33
C HIS A 302 14.14 -6.81 -14.14
N PHE A 303 14.07 -7.76 -15.07
CA PHE A 303 14.96 -8.93 -15.09
C PHE A 303 16.43 -8.50 -15.13
N SER A 304 16.82 -7.65 -16.09
CA SER A 304 18.20 -7.17 -16.23
C SER A 304 18.67 -6.38 -15.01
N ARG A 305 17.79 -5.55 -14.40
CA ARG A 305 18.12 -4.83 -13.17
C ARG A 305 18.46 -5.80 -12.03
N ILE A 306 17.63 -6.84 -11.83
CA ILE A 306 17.83 -7.82 -10.75
C ILE A 306 19.10 -8.65 -11.04
N SER A 307 19.32 -9.07 -12.28
CA SER A 307 20.54 -9.78 -12.68
C SER A 307 21.80 -8.97 -12.40
N ALA A 308 21.80 -7.67 -12.69
CA ALA A 308 22.91 -6.79 -12.37
C ALA A 308 23.16 -6.64 -10.86
N LEU A 309 22.11 -6.69 -10.01
CA LEU A 309 22.27 -6.72 -8.56
C LEU A 309 22.90 -8.04 -8.06
N ILE A 310 22.52 -9.15 -8.69
CA ILE A 310 23.09 -10.47 -8.37
C ILE A 310 24.57 -10.50 -8.73
N GLU A 311 24.93 -10.04 -9.92
CA GLU A 311 26.31 -9.97 -10.40
C GLU A 311 27.20 -9.08 -9.51
N ASP A 312 26.69 -7.89 -9.12
CA ASP A 312 27.37 -6.98 -8.20
C ASP A 312 27.64 -7.64 -6.84
N ALA A 313 26.64 -8.31 -6.28
CA ALA A 313 26.78 -8.99 -5.00
C ALA A 313 27.81 -10.13 -5.05
N ILE A 314 27.79 -10.95 -6.12
CA ILE A 314 28.72 -12.07 -6.32
C ILE A 314 30.14 -11.53 -6.51
N ALA A 315 30.33 -10.49 -7.34
CA ALA A 315 31.60 -9.84 -7.53
C ALA A 315 32.16 -9.24 -6.21
N GLY A 316 31.26 -8.78 -5.32
CA GLY A 316 31.56 -8.30 -3.99
C GLY A 316 31.84 -9.40 -2.95
N GLY A 317 31.84 -10.70 -3.35
CA GLY A 317 32.17 -11.82 -2.46
C GLY A 317 30.96 -12.51 -1.82
N ALA A 318 29.73 -12.21 -2.27
CA ALA A 318 28.55 -12.93 -1.82
C ALA A 318 28.59 -14.40 -2.21
N ARG A 319 28.12 -15.27 -1.31
CA ARG A 319 28.07 -16.72 -1.52
C ARG A 319 26.64 -17.14 -1.84
N ILE A 320 26.49 -17.90 -2.92
CA ILE A 320 25.22 -18.53 -3.29
C ILE A 320 24.97 -19.75 -2.39
N GLU A 321 23.92 -19.71 -1.60
CA GLU A 321 23.45 -20.86 -0.80
C GLU A 321 22.39 -21.68 -1.53
N MET A 322 21.59 -21.05 -2.38
CA MET A 322 20.57 -21.69 -3.21
C MET A 322 20.30 -20.85 -4.45
N GLY A 323 19.99 -21.48 -5.58
CA GLY A 323 19.59 -20.82 -6.80
C GLY A 323 20.76 -20.50 -7.74
N GLY A 324 20.64 -19.42 -8.52
CA GLY A 324 21.67 -18.97 -9.46
C GLY A 324 21.32 -19.21 -10.95
N THR A 325 20.30 -19.99 -11.26
CA THR A 325 19.83 -20.18 -12.63
C THR A 325 18.87 -19.05 -13.02
N VAL A 326 19.11 -18.47 -14.20
CA VAL A 326 18.28 -17.42 -14.80
C VAL A 326 17.99 -17.74 -16.26
N ASN A 327 16.84 -17.31 -16.77
CA ASN A 327 16.55 -17.35 -18.21
C ASN A 327 15.91 -16.02 -18.63
N GLU A 328 16.66 -15.26 -19.43
CA GLU A 328 16.28 -13.95 -19.91
C GLU A 328 15.08 -13.98 -20.86
N GLN A 329 14.95 -15.05 -21.66
CA GLN A 329 13.87 -15.16 -22.66
C GLN A 329 12.49 -15.30 -22.00
N THR A 330 12.45 -15.90 -20.81
CA THR A 330 11.22 -16.15 -20.06
C THR A 330 11.08 -15.25 -18.81
N ASN A 331 12.02 -14.34 -18.60
CA ASN A 331 12.15 -13.52 -17.39
C ASN A 331 12.17 -14.38 -16.11
N PHE A 332 12.70 -15.59 -16.18
CA PHE A 332 12.81 -16.50 -15.05
C PHE A 332 14.07 -16.21 -14.24
N ILE A 333 13.91 -16.07 -12.95
CA ILE A 333 15.00 -16.03 -11.95
C ILE A 333 14.66 -17.06 -10.88
N HIS A 334 15.50 -18.06 -10.71
CA HIS A 334 15.34 -19.06 -9.64
C HIS A 334 15.39 -18.35 -8.28
N PRO A 335 14.60 -18.76 -7.27
CA PRO A 335 14.74 -18.26 -5.90
C PRO A 335 16.20 -18.29 -5.46
N LEU A 336 16.75 -17.15 -5.12
CA LEU A 336 18.18 -17.00 -4.81
C LEU A 336 18.37 -16.60 -3.35
N ILE A 337 19.15 -17.40 -2.62
CA ILE A 337 19.57 -17.10 -1.24
C ILE A 337 21.07 -16.82 -1.26
N LEU A 338 21.44 -15.66 -0.73
CA LEU A 338 22.82 -15.20 -0.65
C LEU A 338 23.26 -14.99 0.79
N THR A 339 24.51 -15.36 1.11
CA THR A 339 25.20 -15.00 2.36
C THR A 339 26.45 -14.21 2.05
N ASN A 340 27.08 -13.63 3.07
CA ASN A 340 28.29 -12.82 2.95
C ASN A 340 28.16 -11.64 1.96
N VAL A 341 26.95 -11.08 1.83
CA VAL A 341 26.72 -9.89 1.02
C VAL A 341 27.35 -8.68 1.70
N SER A 342 28.20 -7.96 0.95
CA SER A 342 28.82 -6.73 1.46
C SER A 342 27.80 -5.66 1.80
N ALA A 343 28.00 -4.93 2.88
CA ALA A 343 27.15 -3.78 3.25
C ALA A 343 27.18 -2.66 2.18
N SER A 344 28.24 -2.60 1.36
CA SER A 344 28.39 -1.66 0.26
C SER A 344 27.85 -2.16 -1.09
N SER A 345 27.31 -3.38 -1.15
CA SER A 345 26.68 -3.90 -2.37
C SER A 345 25.44 -3.07 -2.72
N ARG A 346 25.24 -2.81 -4.00
CA ARG A 346 24.03 -2.15 -4.52
C ARG A 346 22.74 -2.86 -4.07
N MET A 347 22.80 -4.18 -3.90
CA MET A 347 21.69 -4.98 -3.35
C MET A 347 21.30 -4.54 -1.93
N MET A 348 22.21 -3.95 -1.14
CA MET A 348 21.95 -3.41 0.20
C MET A 348 21.53 -1.94 0.19
N GLU A 349 21.63 -1.24 -0.94
CA GLU A 349 21.22 0.16 -1.08
C GLU A 349 19.83 0.31 -1.68
N GLU A 350 19.55 -0.35 -2.81
CA GLU A 350 18.26 -0.27 -3.50
C GLU A 350 17.33 -1.44 -3.14
N GLU A 351 16.02 -1.22 -3.22
CA GLU A 351 15.00 -2.26 -3.04
C GLU A 351 15.15 -3.33 -4.11
N ILE A 352 15.26 -4.59 -3.72
CA ILE A 352 15.52 -5.70 -4.65
C ILE A 352 14.32 -5.93 -5.57
N PHE A 353 13.11 -5.98 -5.02
CA PHE A 353 11.86 -6.20 -5.74
C PHE A 353 11.93 -7.38 -6.72
N GLY A 354 12.41 -8.50 -6.20
CA GLY A 354 12.69 -9.73 -6.95
C GLY A 354 13.06 -10.89 -6.03
N PRO A 355 13.27 -12.11 -6.60
CA PRO A 355 13.38 -13.34 -5.84
C PRO A 355 14.80 -13.59 -5.29
N VAL A 356 15.43 -12.58 -4.73
CA VAL A 356 16.78 -12.64 -4.17
C VAL A 356 16.73 -12.23 -2.70
N LEU A 357 17.23 -13.07 -1.81
CA LEU A 357 17.23 -12.85 -0.38
C LEU A 357 18.66 -12.87 0.21
N PRO A 358 19.24 -11.70 0.46
CA PRO A 358 20.48 -11.60 1.21
C PRO A 358 20.25 -11.89 2.68
N ILE A 359 21.12 -12.72 3.28
CA ILE A 359 21.14 -13.07 4.69
C ILE A 359 22.43 -12.55 5.31
N ILE A 360 22.28 -11.70 6.32
CA ILE A 360 23.36 -11.04 7.05
C ILE A 360 23.31 -11.52 8.50
N SER A 361 24.46 -11.96 9.03
CA SER A 361 24.56 -12.30 10.45
C SER A 361 24.77 -11.07 11.31
N TYR A 362 24.26 -11.11 12.55
CA TYR A 362 24.49 -10.13 13.59
C TYR A 362 24.70 -10.81 14.94
N GLU A 363 25.24 -10.09 15.91
CA GLU A 363 25.50 -10.59 17.26
C GLU A 363 24.66 -9.89 18.34
N THR A 364 24.31 -8.61 18.15
CA THR A 364 23.62 -7.82 19.17
C THR A 364 22.43 -7.05 18.64
N ASP A 365 21.43 -6.77 19.50
CA ASP A 365 20.28 -5.93 19.16
C ASP A 365 20.71 -4.52 18.70
N THR A 366 21.80 -3.97 19.24
CA THR A 366 22.32 -2.65 18.87
C THR A 366 22.75 -2.65 17.40
N GLU A 367 23.47 -3.67 16.96
CA GLU A 367 23.89 -3.81 15.58
C GLU A 367 22.67 -3.89 14.61
N VAL A 368 21.64 -4.65 14.99
CA VAL A 368 20.38 -4.72 14.23
C VAL A 368 19.73 -3.34 14.11
N ILE A 369 19.62 -2.61 15.22
CA ILE A 369 19.03 -1.28 15.29
C ILE A 369 19.82 -0.30 14.41
N ASP A 370 21.14 -0.35 14.46
CA ASP A 370 22.01 0.52 13.66
C ASP A 370 21.88 0.22 12.17
N ILE A 371 21.85 -1.05 11.77
CA ILE A 371 21.63 -1.45 10.37
C ILE A 371 20.27 -0.97 9.87
N VAL A 372 19.21 -1.17 10.63
CA VAL A 372 17.84 -0.73 10.24
C VAL A 372 17.77 0.79 10.13
N ASN A 373 18.31 1.51 11.11
CA ASN A 373 18.26 2.98 11.15
C ASN A 373 19.23 3.66 10.17
N SER A 374 20.23 2.96 9.65
CA SER A 374 21.12 3.48 8.60
C SER A 374 20.42 3.64 7.25
N LYS A 375 19.24 3.07 7.09
CA LYS A 375 18.45 3.07 5.86
C LYS A 375 17.19 3.94 5.98
N PRO A 376 16.60 4.39 4.86
CA PRO A 376 15.29 5.04 4.88
C PRO A 376 14.25 4.14 5.56
N LYS A 377 13.30 4.75 6.27
CA LYS A 377 12.24 4.03 6.98
C LYS A 377 11.47 3.11 6.04
N PRO A 378 11.42 1.79 6.30
CA PRO A 378 10.80 0.81 5.43
C PRO A 378 9.27 0.84 5.54
N LEU A 379 8.59 0.28 4.53
CA LEU A 379 7.14 0.07 4.56
C LEU A 379 6.76 -1.02 5.57
N ALA A 380 7.56 -2.09 5.66
CA ALA A 380 7.35 -3.15 6.65
C ALA A 380 8.65 -3.51 7.38
N LEU A 381 8.50 -3.98 8.62
CA LEU A 381 9.56 -4.55 9.46
C LEU A 381 9.04 -5.84 10.08
N TYR A 382 9.86 -6.90 10.05
CA TYR A 382 9.50 -8.22 10.56
C TYR A 382 10.45 -8.62 11.68
N VAL A 383 9.91 -9.15 12.79
CA VAL A 383 10.71 -9.58 13.93
C VAL A 383 10.28 -10.98 14.37
N PHE A 384 11.12 -11.95 14.12
CA PHE A 384 10.98 -13.32 14.62
C PHE A 384 11.76 -13.47 15.92
N SER A 385 11.06 -13.46 17.04
CA SER A 385 11.64 -13.52 18.38
C SER A 385 10.63 -13.98 19.41
N HIS A 386 11.08 -14.79 20.37
CA HIS A 386 10.37 -15.11 21.61
C HIS A 386 10.91 -14.34 22.82
N ASP A 387 12.02 -13.62 22.68
CA ASP A 387 12.49 -12.67 23.72
C ASP A 387 11.72 -11.36 23.65
N ARG A 388 10.81 -11.16 24.61
CA ARG A 388 10.01 -9.94 24.71
C ARG A 388 10.86 -8.68 24.94
N LYS A 389 12.00 -8.78 25.62
CA LYS A 389 12.86 -7.63 25.93
C LYS A 389 13.59 -7.16 24.67
N SER A 390 14.24 -8.09 23.95
CA SER A 390 14.90 -7.82 22.67
C SER A 390 13.90 -7.23 21.68
N ARG A 391 12.76 -7.90 21.47
CA ARG A 391 11.70 -7.45 20.58
C ARG A 391 11.23 -6.02 20.89
N ASN A 392 10.92 -5.72 22.16
CA ASN A 392 10.47 -4.37 22.55
C ASN A 392 11.57 -3.32 22.35
N ARG A 393 12.84 -3.66 22.57
CA ARG A 393 13.99 -2.77 22.34
C ARG A 393 14.09 -2.42 20.85
N VAL A 394 14.05 -3.40 19.96
CA VAL A 394 14.08 -3.18 18.52
C VAL A 394 12.90 -2.31 18.08
N LEU A 395 11.67 -2.64 18.50
CA LEU A 395 10.47 -1.90 18.13
C LEU A 395 10.49 -0.44 18.61
N ALA A 396 11.00 -0.20 19.83
CA ALA A 396 11.08 1.16 20.38
C ALA A 396 12.17 2.02 19.70
N ALA A 397 13.22 1.38 19.16
CA ALA A 397 14.37 2.06 18.58
C ALA A 397 14.32 2.19 17.05
N THR A 398 13.34 1.59 16.38
CA THR A 398 13.21 1.61 14.92
C THR A 398 11.86 2.19 14.49
N SER A 399 11.74 2.58 13.21
CA SER A 399 10.50 3.11 12.66
C SER A 399 10.19 2.46 11.31
N ALA A 400 8.93 2.02 11.12
CA ALA A 400 8.44 1.42 9.89
C ALA A 400 6.98 1.80 9.65
N GLY A 401 6.49 1.61 8.44
CA GLY A 401 5.07 1.78 8.12
C GLY A 401 4.17 0.79 8.87
N SER A 402 4.60 -0.46 8.94
CA SER A 402 3.95 -1.53 9.69
C SER A 402 4.96 -2.53 10.26
N VAL A 403 4.56 -3.30 11.27
CA VAL A 403 5.40 -4.34 11.88
C VAL A 403 4.60 -5.63 12.00
N CYS A 404 5.23 -6.78 11.66
CA CYS A 404 4.73 -8.09 12.07
C CYS A 404 5.72 -8.77 13.03
N ILE A 405 5.19 -9.44 14.03
CA ILE A 405 5.95 -10.24 14.98
C ILE A 405 5.66 -11.71 14.70
N ASN A 406 6.72 -12.49 14.48
CA ASN A 406 6.65 -13.92 14.16
C ASN A 406 5.77 -14.24 12.94
N GLU A 407 5.64 -13.30 12.00
CA GLU A 407 4.89 -13.46 10.76
C GLU A 407 5.41 -12.49 9.69
N CYS A 408 5.08 -12.73 8.40
CA CYS A 408 5.39 -11.85 7.28
C CYS A 408 4.14 -11.56 6.44
N VAL A 409 4.08 -10.40 5.82
CA VAL A 409 3.16 -9.91 4.79
C VAL A 409 1.67 -9.90 5.12
N ILE A 410 1.20 -10.67 6.09
CA ILE A 410 -0.24 -10.83 6.38
C ILE A 410 -0.91 -9.58 6.95
N GLN A 411 -0.14 -8.62 7.48
CA GLN A 411 -0.69 -7.36 7.99
C GLN A 411 -1.42 -6.54 6.90
N PHE A 412 -1.05 -6.74 5.63
CA PHE A 412 -1.69 -6.11 4.49
C PHE A 412 -3.18 -6.47 4.37
N THR A 413 -3.54 -7.73 4.65
CA THR A 413 -4.93 -8.19 4.51
C THR A 413 -5.80 -7.94 5.74
N HIS A 414 -5.26 -7.31 6.78
CA HIS A 414 -5.98 -7.05 8.02
C HIS A 414 -6.79 -5.74 7.93
N ALA A 415 -8.05 -5.82 7.55
CA ALA A 415 -8.92 -4.68 7.25
C ALA A 415 -9.07 -3.63 8.37
N ASN A 416 -8.76 -3.97 9.64
CA ASN A 416 -8.83 -3.03 10.78
C ASN A 416 -7.48 -2.39 11.12
N LEU A 417 -6.39 -2.76 10.44
CA LEU A 417 -5.09 -2.13 10.65
C LEU A 417 -4.82 -1.07 9.56
N PRO A 418 -4.27 0.10 9.93
CA PRO A 418 -3.82 1.05 8.94
C PRO A 418 -2.63 0.47 8.18
N PHE A 419 -2.70 0.44 6.86
CA PHE A 419 -1.57 0.09 6.03
C PHE A 419 -1.01 1.35 5.36
N GLY A 420 0.30 1.50 5.29
CA GLY A 420 0.95 2.64 4.64
C GLY A 420 2.29 2.99 5.27
N GLY A 421 3.11 3.72 4.52
CA GLY A 421 4.48 4.03 4.86
C GLY A 421 4.68 5.20 5.81
N VAL A 422 5.96 5.53 5.99
CA VAL A 422 6.45 6.69 6.76
C VAL A 422 7.60 7.33 6.00
N ASN A 423 7.49 8.61 5.68
CA ASN A 423 8.49 9.38 4.93
C ASN A 423 8.79 8.74 3.56
N ASN A 424 9.97 8.12 3.38
CA ASN A 424 10.39 7.55 2.10
C ASN A 424 9.56 6.34 1.65
N SER A 425 8.90 5.66 2.57
CA SER A 425 8.01 4.52 2.27
C SER A 425 6.55 4.92 2.07
N GLY A 426 6.16 6.19 2.31
CA GLY A 426 4.81 6.65 2.01
C GLY A 426 4.30 7.81 2.86
N ILE A 427 3.12 8.30 2.49
CA ILE A 427 2.35 9.35 3.17
C ILE A 427 0.89 8.92 3.13
N GLY A 428 0.18 9.05 4.25
CA GLY A 428 -1.20 8.58 4.38
C GLY A 428 -1.28 7.10 4.74
N LYS A 429 -2.50 6.59 4.80
CA LYS A 429 -2.79 5.19 5.13
C LYS A 429 -3.91 4.65 4.25
N SER A 430 -3.89 3.36 3.98
CA SER A 430 -4.93 2.67 3.24
C SER A 430 -5.59 1.58 4.07
N HIS A 431 -6.51 0.87 3.46
CA HIS A 431 -7.36 -0.19 4.00
C HIS A 431 -8.44 0.24 5.00
N GLY A 432 -9.60 -0.37 4.84
CA GLY A 432 -10.75 -0.24 5.73
C GLY A 432 -11.10 1.20 6.08
N TYR A 433 -11.27 1.47 7.38
CA TYR A 433 -11.60 2.81 7.87
C TYR A 433 -10.54 3.87 7.52
N TYR A 434 -9.27 3.51 7.56
CA TYR A 434 -8.19 4.46 7.27
C TYR A 434 -8.17 4.85 5.78
N GLY A 435 -8.36 3.88 4.87
CA GLY A 435 -8.52 4.16 3.45
C GLY A 435 -9.75 5.04 3.17
N PHE A 436 -10.88 4.74 3.82
CA PHE A 436 -12.08 5.59 3.74
C PHE A 436 -11.80 7.04 4.18
N LEU A 437 -11.01 7.25 5.24
CA LEU A 437 -10.64 8.58 5.73
C LEU A 437 -9.73 9.33 4.75
N GLU A 438 -8.81 8.65 4.06
CA GLU A 438 -7.93 9.28 3.05
C GLU A 438 -8.73 9.89 1.89
N PHE A 439 -9.86 9.28 1.52
CA PHE A 439 -10.78 9.80 0.51
C PHE A 439 -11.88 10.71 1.08
N SER A 440 -11.81 11.06 2.36
CA SER A 440 -12.81 11.87 3.06
C SER A 440 -12.22 13.17 3.59
N ASN A 441 -13.05 14.22 3.63
CA ASN A 441 -12.79 15.42 4.41
C ASN A 441 -13.49 15.32 5.77
N GLN A 442 -12.73 15.50 6.85
CA GLN A 442 -13.25 15.51 8.21
C GLN A 442 -13.64 16.95 8.59
N LYS A 443 -14.93 17.29 8.47
CA LYS A 443 -15.45 18.63 8.72
C LYS A 443 -15.91 18.79 10.17
N PRO A 444 -15.23 19.64 10.97
CA PRO A 444 -15.72 19.97 12.30
C PRO A 444 -16.96 20.87 12.21
N VAL A 445 -17.97 20.56 13.02
CA VAL A 445 -19.21 21.35 13.12
C VAL A 445 -19.46 21.68 14.59
N LEU A 446 -19.45 22.96 14.91
CA LEU A 446 -19.82 23.48 16.22
C LEU A 446 -21.19 24.16 16.10
N HIS A 447 -22.12 23.75 16.94
CA HIS A 447 -23.47 24.31 16.99
C HIS A 447 -23.71 24.99 18.33
N GLN A 448 -23.98 26.32 18.32
CA GLN A 448 -24.42 27.09 19.49
C GLN A 448 -25.90 26.79 19.75
N MET A 449 -26.18 26.10 20.82
CA MET A 449 -27.55 25.57 21.16
C MET A 449 -28.47 26.60 21.85
N SER A 450 -27.89 27.60 22.46
CA SER A 450 -28.64 28.62 23.24
C SER A 450 -28.23 30.03 22.83
N ARG A 451 -29.06 31.01 23.25
CA ARG A 451 -28.69 32.45 23.12
C ARG A 451 -27.52 32.82 24.04
N PHE A 452 -27.30 32.08 25.10
CA PHE A 452 -26.16 32.25 25.99
C PHE A 452 -24.91 31.65 25.34
N SER A 453 -23.87 32.45 25.21
CA SER A 453 -22.54 32.01 24.79
C SER A 453 -21.55 32.29 25.91
N SER A 454 -20.90 31.24 26.42
CA SER A 454 -19.83 31.39 27.42
C SER A 454 -18.69 32.28 26.90
N ILE A 455 -18.41 32.22 25.60
CA ILE A 455 -17.42 33.08 24.92
C ILE A 455 -17.90 34.52 24.82
N GLY A 456 -19.21 34.79 24.94
CA GLY A 456 -19.77 36.15 24.91
C GLY A 456 -19.17 37.08 25.97
N PHE A 457 -18.71 36.53 27.11
CA PHE A 457 -17.94 37.30 28.10
C PHE A 457 -16.60 37.82 27.57
N LEU A 458 -16.05 37.23 26.52
CA LEU A 458 -14.79 37.62 25.90
C LEU A 458 -14.98 38.63 24.78
N TYR A 459 -16.20 38.97 24.39
CA TYR A 459 -16.46 39.96 23.35
C TYR A 459 -16.04 41.37 23.79
N PRO A 460 -15.59 42.24 22.87
CA PRO A 460 -15.31 43.62 23.22
C PRO A 460 -16.51 44.32 23.89
N PRO A 461 -16.27 45.36 24.71
CA PRO A 461 -14.99 46.01 25.00
C PRO A 461 -14.12 45.23 25.99
N PHE A 462 -12.79 45.25 25.81
CA PHE A 462 -11.82 44.49 26.64
C PHE A 462 -11.40 45.23 27.91
N GLN A 463 -11.83 46.46 28.11
CA GLN A 463 -11.44 47.32 29.26
C GLN A 463 -12.16 46.98 30.59
N SER A 464 -12.94 45.92 30.66
CA SER A 464 -13.65 45.51 31.88
C SER A 464 -12.71 44.79 32.86
N LYS A 465 -12.63 45.29 34.10
CA LYS A 465 -11.89 44.63 35.21
C LYS A 465 -12.36 43.21 35.48
N LEU A 466 -13.67 42.96 35.36
CA LEU A 466 -14.24 41.60 35.51
C LEU A 466 -13.76 40.66 34.41
N LYS A 467 -13.77 41.11 33.18
CA LYS A 467 -13.25 40.33 32.04
C LYS A 467 -11.76 40.00 32.21
N ALA A 468 -10.97 40.99 32.62
CA ALA A 468 -9.53 40.80 32.88
C ALA A 468 -9.31 39.75 33.99
N PHE A 469 -10.11 39.75 35.05
CA PHE A 469 -10.06 38.74 36.08
C PHE A 469 -10.44 37.35 35.58
N ILE A 470 -11.53 37.22 34.82
CA ILE A 470 -11.96 35.96 34.21
C ILE A 470 -10.87 35.40 33.26
N VAL A 471 -10.31 36.24 32.39
CA VAL A 471 -9.22 35.86 31.49
C VAL A 471 -7.99 35.39 32.27
N LYS A 472 -7.62 36.10 33.36
CA LYS A 472 -6.51 35.67 34.22
C LYS A 472 -6.76 34.30 34.88
N LEU A 473 -8.01 34.03 35.26
CA LEU A 473 -8.41 32.73 35.80
C LEU A 473 -8.33 31.62 34.74
N MET A 474 -8.82 31.92 33.54
CA MET A 474 -8.70 31.01 32.38
C MET A 474 -7.25 30.68 32.06
N LEU A 475 -6.40 31.66 31.99
CA LEU A 475 -4.95 31.47 31.71
C LEU A 475 -4.22 30.67 32.82
N LYS A 476 -4.79 30.60 34.03
CA LYS A 476 -4.19 29.86 35.15
C LYS A 476 -4.65 28.40 35.21
N TYR A 477 -5.88 28.10 34.82
CA TYR A 477 -6.52 26.81 35.08
C TYR A 477 -6.93 26.04 33.81
N PHE A 478 -6.88 26.63 32.65
CA PHE A 478 -7.19 26.06 31.33
C PHE A 478 -6.09 26.36 30.31
#